data_4fc03cdba157c0d1bf755ed37a6f7cef
#
_entry.id   4fc03cdba157c0d1bf755ed37a6f7cef
#
_cell.length_a   1.000
_cell.length_b   1.000
_cell.length_c   1.000
_cell.angle_alpha   90.00
_cell.angle_beta   90.00
_cell.angle_gamma   90.00
#
_symmetry.space_group_name_H-M   'P 1'
#
loop_
_entity.id
_entity.type
_entity.pdbx_description
1 polymer ?
#
loop_
_entity_poly.entity_id
_entity_poly.type
_entity_poly.pdbx_seq_one_letter_code
_entity_poly.pdbx_strand_id
1 'polypeptide(L)'
;RSTNAEGIVMNNVRSLYIIVEPTIWETPLAKISYIIFTITLIFVITYVIFYIRLLRKQRKENLEAYLRLIGDKDHADITTHNIKRETKISEEDNIFMDRLITFVTENLGNSDISVDDMAAATATSRSSLNRKTKSLLGLTPADFLKEARIKQACQQLTSTVKSINDIAYSCGFSDPKYFAECFKSSVG
;
A
#
# COMPACT_ATOMS: atom_id res chain seq x y z
N ARG A 1 53.84 -26.28 -43.67
CA ARG A 1 54.92 -26.25 -44.70
C ARG A 1 54.81 -27.56 -45.47
N SER A 2 54.46 -27.49 -46.71
CA SER A 2 54.48 -28.67 -47.59
C SER A 2 55.79 -28.64 -48.44
N THR A 3 56.51 -29.77 -48.49
CA THR A 3 57.64 -29.97 -49.38
C THR A 3 57.17 -30.83 -50.53
N ASN A 4 57.67 -30.52 -51.74
CA ASN A 4 57.43 -31.39 -52.88
C ASN A 4 58.33 -32.64 -52.83
N ALA A 5 58.18 -33.57 -53.72
CA ALA A 5 58.95 -34.84 -53.77
C ALA A 5 60.47 -34.62 -53.93
N GLU A 6 60.94 -33.42 -54.29
CA GLU A 6 62.37 -33.04 -54.47
C GLU A 6 62.92 -32.26 -53.26
N GLY A 7 62.19 -32.14 -52.14
CA GLY A 7 62.64 -31.51 -50.91
C GLY A 7 62.61 -29.97 -50.93
N ILE A 8 62.06 -29.33 -51.97
CA ILE A 8 61.94 -27.87 -52.07
C ILE A 8 60.75 -27.37 -51.23
N VAL A 9 61.00 -26.49 -50.30
CA VAL A 9 59.94 -25.85 -49.42
C VAL A 9 59.14 -24.90 -50.30
N MET A 10 57.91 -25.27 -50.61
CA MET A 10 56.95 -24.40 -51.31
C MET A 10 56.48 -23.32 -50.34
N ASN A 11 56.76 -22.05 -50.57
CA ASN A 11 56.35 -20.90 -49.81
C ASN A 11 54.97 -20.45 -50.28
N ASN A 12 54.04 -21.42 -50.42
CA ASN A 12 52.69 -21.13 -50.82
C ASN A 12 51.77 -21.01 -49.59
N VAL A 13 51.83 -19.87 -48.91
CA VAL A 13 50.94 -19.54 -47.83
C VAL A 13 49.61 -19.09 -48.41
N ARG A 14 48.64 -19.97 -48.42
CA ARG A 14 47.25 -19.58 -48.70
C ARG A 14 46.67 -19.06 -47.41
N SER A 15 46.53 -17.73 -47.28
CA SER A 15 45.77 -17.10 -46.19
C SER A 15 44.27 -17.14 -46.51
N LEU A 16 43.51 -17.87 -45.71
CA LEU A 16 42.08 -17.86 -45.79
C LEU A 16 41.56 -16.69 -44.93
N TYR A 17 41.03 -15.67 -45.54
CA TYR A 17 40.36 -14.57 -44.84
C TYR A 17 38.91 -15.01 -44.58
N ILE A 18 38.60 -15.30 -43.32
CA ILE A 18 37.21 -15.53 -42.84
C ILE A 18 36.67 -14.18 -42.40
N ILE A 19 35.81 -13.59 -43.24
CA ILE A 19 35.09 -12.38 -42.90
C ILE A 19 33.83 -12.83 -42.16
N VAL A 20 33.82 -12.64 -40.85
CA VAL A 20 32.60 -12.87 -40.04
C VAL A 20 31.81 -11.55 -40.04
N GLU A 21 30.72 -11.53 -40.78
CA GLU A 21 29.82 -10.36 -40.73
C GLU A 21 29.16 -10.26 -39.38
N PRO A 22 29.12 -9.05 -38.72
CA PRO A 22 28.48 -8.88 -37.43
C PRO A 22 26.98 -9.16 -37.59
N THR A 23 26.45 -9.92 -36.64
CA THR A 23 25.01 -10.21 -36.57
C THR A 23 24.24 -8.90 -36.33
N ILE A 24 23.00 -8.81 -36.82
CA ILE A 24 22.13 -7.60 -36.71
C ILE A 24 22.11 -7.02 -35.30
N TRP A 25 22.24 -7.88 -34.28
CA TRP A 25 22.24 -7.52 -32.85
C TRP A 25 23.55 -6.85 -32.37
N GLU A 26 24.64 -6.97 -33.09
CA GLU A 26 25.97 -6.41 -32.73
C GLU A 26 26.23 -5.04 -33.34
N THR A 27 25.34 -4.56 -34.22
CA THR A 27 25.47 -3.26 -34.83
C THR A 27 25.45 -2.13 -33.83
N PRO A 28 26.19 -1.03 -34.01
CA PRO A 28 26.21 0.11 -33.10
C PRO A 28 24.82 0.72 -32.89
N LEU A 29 23.96 0.69 -33.92
CA LEU A 29 22.58 1.13 -33.87
C LEU A 29 21.72 0.28 -32.91
N ALA A 30 21.91 -1.06 -32.95
CA ALA A 30 21.20 -1.96 -32.00
C ALA A 30 21.60 -1.69 -30.55
N LYS A 31 22.88 -1.46 -30.28
CA LYS A 31 23.38 -1.13 -28.93
C LYS A 31 22.78 0.19 -28.40
N ILE A 32 22.70 1.21 -29.23
CA ILE A 32 22.04 2.49 -28.89
C ILE A 32 20.56 2.27 -28.60
N SER A 33 19.86 1.48 -29.42
CA SER A 33 18.44 1.14 -29.22
C SER A 33 18.20 0.45 -27.87
N TYR A 34 19.07 -0.49 -27.46
CA TYR A 34 18.97 -1.15 -26.13
C TYR A 34 19.17 -0.17 -24.98
N ILE A 35 20.12 0.77 -25.10
CA ILE A 35 20.35 1.78 -24.07
C ILE A 35 19.11 2.67 -23.92
N ILE A 36 18.54 3.14 -25.02
CA ILE A 36 17.33 3.96 -25.00
C ILE A 36 16.16 3.18 -24.37
N PHE A 37 15.99 1.92 -24.76
CA PHE A 37 14.93 1.06 -24.22
C PHE A 37 15.09 0.84 -22.70
N THR A 38 16.30 0.58 -22.22
CA THR A 38 16.54 0.40 -20.78
C THR A 38 16.29 1.68 -20.00
N ILE A 39 16.70 2.85 -20.52
CA ILE A 39 16.44 4.16 -19.89
C ILE A 39 14.94 4.43 -19.81
N THR A 40 14.19 4.21 -20.89
CA THR A 40 12.73 4.39 -20.89
C THR A 40 12.03 3.44 -19.93
N LEU A 41 12.48 2.18 -19.82
CA LEU A 41 11.94 1.23 -18.87
C LEU A 41 12.15 1.67 -17.42
N ILE A 42 13.37 2.13 -17.09
CA ILE A 42 13.69 2.66 -15.75
C ILE A 42 12.81 3.87 -15.44
N PHE A 43 12.63 4.78 -16.42
CA PHE A 43 11.79 5.97 -16.23
C PHE A 43 10.33 5.60 -15.97
N VAL A 44 9.77 4.63 -16.70
CA VAL A 44 8.40 4.14 -16.47
C VAL A 44 8.26 3.51 -15.08
N ILE A 45 9.22 2.68 -14.67
CA ILE A 45 9.20 2.03 -13.35
C ILE A 45 9.24 3.10 -12.24
N THR A 46 10.15 4.09 -12.34
CA THR A 46 10.26 5.16 -11.35
C THR A 46 9.00 6.02 -11.30
N TYR A 47 8.39 6.33 -12.45
CA TYR A 47 7.13 7.04 -12.53
C TYR A 47 5.98 6.27 -11.85
N VAL A 48 5.87 4.96 -12.12
CA VAL A 48 4.84 4.12 -11.48
C VAL A 48 5.04 4.05 -9.96
N ILE A 49 6.28 3.89 -9.48
CA ILE A 49 6.59 3.87 -8.04
C ILE A 49 6.22 5.23 -7.41
N PHE A 50 6.58 6.33 -8.05
CA PHE A 50 6.24 7.68 -7.58
C PHE A 50 4.72 7.88 -7.49
N TYR A 51 3.99 7.48 -8.54
CA TYR A 51 2.53 7.56 -8.56
C TYR A 51 1.86 6.73 -7.46
N ILE A 52 2.34 5.49 -7.24
CA ILE A 52 1.86 4.65 -6.14
C ILE A 52 2.14 5.30 -4.78
N ARG A 53 3.32 5.90 -4.58
CA ARG A 53 3.65 6.61 -3.33
C ARG A 53 2.73 7.80 -3.09
N LEU A 54 2.43 8.58 -4.13
CA LEU A 54 1.52 9.70 -4.05
C LEU A 54 0.10 9.26 -3.63
N LEU A 55 -0.43 8.21 -4.27
CA LEU A 55 -1.73 7.64 -3.90
C LEU A 55 -1.76 7.12 -2.46
N ARG A 56 -0.68 6.48 -2.00
CA ARG A 56 -0.57 5.99 -0.61
C ARG A 56 -0.55 7.14 0.40
N LYS A 57 0.09 8.26 0.06
CA LYS A 57 0.12 9.45 0.92
C LYS A 57 -1.29 10.03 1.11
N GLN A 58 -2.02 10.25 0.02
CA GLN A 58 -3.40 10.75 0.08
C GLN A 58 -4.32 9.84 0.91
N ARG A 59 -4.18 8.51 0.76
CA ARG A 59 -4.97 7.55 1.54
C ARG A 59 -4.66 7.61 3.03
N LYS A 60 -3.40 7.80 3.42
CA LYS A 60 -3.01 7.96 4.84
C LYS A 60 -3.58 9.24 5.43
N GLU A 61 -3.53 10.35 4.72
CA GLU A 61 -4.10 11.63 5.14
C GLU A 61 -5.62 11.53 5.37
N ASN A 62 -6.33 10.86 4.45
CA ASN A 62 -7.76 10.59 4.61
C ASN A 62 -8.03 9.70 5.84
N LEU A 63 -7.27 8.61 6.00
CA LEU A 63 -7.40 7.73 7.16
C LEU A 63 -7.18 8.47 8.47
N GLU A 64 -6.12 9.26 8.57
CA GLU A 64 -5.84 10.05 9.77
C GLU A 64 -6.98 11.06 10.07
N ALA A 65 -7.54 11.69 9.03
CA ALA A 65 -8.69 12.57 9.20
C ALA A 65 -9.90 11.82 9.79
N TYR A 66 -10.24 10.65 9.26
CA TYR A 66 -11.34 9.84 9.78
C TYR A 66 -11.04 9.27 11.19
N LEU A 67 -9.81 8.87 11.48
CA LEU A 67 -9.42 8.41 12.82
C LEU A 67 -9.47 9.54 13.87
N ARG A 68 -9.22 10.79 13.48
CA ARG A 68 -9.41 11.95 14.36
C ARG A 68 -10.86 12.11 14.77
N LEU A 69 -11.82 11.90 13.86
CA LEU A 69 -13.26 11.95 14.19
C LEU A 69 -13.67 10.91 15.22
N ILE A 70 -13.06 9.71 15.18
CA ILE A 70 -13.33 8.66 16.19
C ILE A 70 -12.81 9.05 17.57
N GLY A 71 -11.73 9.85 17.64
CA GLY A 71 -11.13 10.27 18.91
C GLY A 71 -11.79 11.45 19.58
N ASP A 72 -12.49 12.29 18.84
CA ASP A 72 -12.99 13.59 19.31
C ASP A 72 -14.53 13.60 19.26
N LYS A 73 -15.16 12.99 20.28
CA LYS A 73 -16.64 12.87 20.36
C LYS A 73 -17.36 14.23 20.37
N ASP A 74 -16.68 15.28 20.82
CA ASP A 74 -17.29 16.62 21.01
C ASP A 74 -17.22 17.49 19.72
N HIS A 75 -16.44 17.11 18.71
CA HIS A 75 -16.25 17.90 17.48
C HIS A 75 -16.64 17.17 16.19
N ALA A 76 -17.31 16.02 16.28
CA ALA A 76 -17.61 15.17 15.11
C ALA A 76 -18.43 15.91 14.02
N ASP A 77 -19.41 16.74 14.40
CA ASP A 77 -20.31 17.40 13.44
C ASP A 77 -19.63 18.46 12.57
N ILE A 78 -18.68 19.22 13.12
CA ILE A 78 -18.04 20.33 12.42
C ILE A 78 -16.93 19.81 11.48
N THR A 79 -16.22 18.77 11.90
CA THR A 79 -15.07 18.25 11.17
C THR A 79 -15.51 17.38 10.01
N THR A 80 -16.61 16.64 10.12
CA THR A 80 -17.20 15.85 9.03
C THR A 80 -17.59 16.73 7.84
N HIS A 81 -18.13 17.94 8.13
CA HIS A 81 -18.52 18.91 7.07
C HIS A 81 -17.30 19.49 6.34
N ASN A 82 -16.15 19.64 7.00
CA ASN A 82 -14.93 20.17 6.38
C ASN A 82 -14.21 19.13 5.51
N ILE A 83 -14.19 17.86 5.93
CA ILE A 83 -13.65 16.74 5.12
C ILE A 83 -14.46 16.57 3.82
N LYS A 84 -15.78 16.79 3.86
CA LYS A 84 -16.65 16.80 2.67
C LYS A 84 -16.27 17.83 1.61
N ARG A 85 -15.62 18.93 1.99
CA ARG A 85 -15.24 20.01 1.04
C ARG A 85 -13.91 19.75 0.32
N GLU A 86 -12.99 19.03 0.91
CA GLU A 86 -11.64 18.85 0.39
C GLU A 86 -11.44 17.59 -0.47
N THR A 87 -12.29 16.59 -0.29
CA THR A 87 -12.23 15.34 -1.06
C THR A 87 -13.36 15.27 -2.08
N LYS A 88 -13.04 15.02 -3.36
CA LYS A 88 -14.01 14.67 -4.43
C LYS A 88 -14.66 13.30 -4.19
N ILE A 89 -15.17 13.05 -2.99
CA ILE A 89 -15.85 11.80 -2.61
C ILE A 89 -17.31 11.92 -3.01
N SER A 90 -17.90 10.85 -3.57
CA SER A 90 -19.32 10.85 -3.93
C SER A 90 -20.19 10.95 -2.69
N GLU A 91 -21.41 11.50 -2.81
CA GLU A 91 -22.36 11.60 -1.69
C GLU A 91 -22.68 10.22 -1.08
N GLU A 92 -22.75 9.19 -1.92
CA GLU A 92 -22.94 7.80 -1.45
C GLU A 92 -21.77 7.29 -0.59
N ASP A 93 -20.55 7.64 -0.96
CA ASP A 93 -19.36 7.24 -0.20
C ASP A 93 -19.24 8.02 1.12
N ASN A 94 -19.72 9.26 1.15
CA ASN A 94 -19.82 10.04 2.39
C ASN A 94 -20.82 9.39 3.36
N ILE A 95 -22.04 9.07 2.90
CA ILE A 95 -23.07 8.39 3.71
C ILE A 95 -22.54 7.03 4.21
N PHE A 96 -21.83 6.30 3.36
CA PHE A 96 -21.22 5.02 3.74
C PHE A 96 -20.18 5.22 4.85
N MET A 97 -19.30 6.21 4.72
CA MET A 97 -18.26 6.50 5.72
C MET A 97 -18.85 6.98 7.03
N ASP A 98 -19.84 7.86 7.01
CA ASP A 98 -20.53 8.35 8.20
C ASP A 98 -21.14 7.17 8.99
N ARG A 99 -21.83 6.24 8.32
CA ARG A 99 -22.40 5.04 8.98
C ARG A 99 -21.31 4.13 9.54
N LEU A 100 -20.23 3.91 8.79
CA LEU A 100 -19.13 3.05 9.24
C LEU A 100 -18.43 3.64 10.47
N ILE A 101 -18.14 4.93 10.46
CA ILE A 101 -17.49 5.64 11.59
C ILE A 101 -18.39 5.61 12.82
N THR A 102 -19.67 5.94 12.67
CA THR A 102 -20.64 5.92 13.76
C THR A 102 -20.70 4.54 14.41
N PHE A 103 -20.90 3.49 13.61
CA PHE A 103 -20.93 2.11 14.09
C PHE A 103 -19.65 1.72 14.83
N VAL A 104 -18.48 2.01 14.24
CA VAL A 104 -17.18 1.67 14.85
C VAL A 104 -17.01 2.44 16.16
N THR A 105 -17.33 3.73 16.21
CA THR A 105 -17.17 4.58 17.41
C THR A 105 -18.04 4.08 18.56
N GLU A 106 -19.28 3.73 18.28
CA GLU A 106 -20.22 3.23 19.31
C GLU A 106 -19.82 1.87 19.87
N ASN A 107 -19.07 1.09 19.09
CA ASN A 107 -18.78 -0.31 19.40
C ASN A 107 -17.29 -0.60 19.62
N LEU A 108 -16.40 0.39 19.77
CA LEU A 108 -14.95 0.19 19.89
C LEU A 108 -14.55 -0.78 21.00
N GLY A 109 -15.24 -0.71 22.16
CA GLY A 109 -14.99 -1.57 23.33
C GLY A 109 -15.56 -2.98 23.21
N ASN A 110 -16.35 -3.29 22.21
CA ASN A 110 -16.92 -4.62 22.03
C ASN A 110 -15.94 -5.51 21.25
N SER A 111 -15.42 -6.58 21.90
CA SER A 111 -14.48 -7.53 21.31
C SER A 111 -15.10 -8.39 20.19
N ASP A 112 -16.43 -8.55 20.18
CA ASP A 112 -17.13 -9.55 19.37
C ASP A 112 -17.62 -8.99 18.02
N ILE A 113 -17.29 -7.73 17.71
CA ILE A 113 -17.65 -7.12 16.41
C ILE A 113 -17.04 -7.88 15.26
N SER A 114 -17.88 -8.31 14.33
CA SER A 114 -17.51 -8.95 13.09
C SER A 114 -17.53 -7.98 11.90
N VAL A 115 -16.90 -8.39 10.79
CA VAL A 115 -16.99 -7.67 9.51
C VAL A 115 -18.42 -7.69 8.96
N ASP A 116 -19.20 -8.72 9.32
CA ASP A 116 -20.60 -8.84 8.87
C ASP A 116 -21.50 -7.84 9.60
N ASP A 117 -21.22 -7.54 10.87
CA ASP A 117 -21.93 -6.48 11.62
C ASP A 117 -21.65 -5.10 11.00
N MET A 118 -20.39 -4.82 10.62
CA MET A 118 -20.05 -3.59 9.90
C MET A 118 -20.75 -3.50 8.54
N ALA A 119 -20.88 -4.62 7.80
CA ALA A 119 -21.57 -4.66 6.53
C ALA A 119 -23.07 -4.37 6.70
N ALA A 120 -23.68 -4.95 7.72
CA ALA A 120 -25.07 -4.68 8.08
C ALA A 120 -25.30 -3.21 8.46
N ALA A 121 -24.46 -2.65 9.32
CA ALA A 121 -24.54 -1.25 9.77
C ALA A 121 -24.40 -0.25 8.61
N THR A 122 -23.59 -0.57 7.60
CA THR A 122 -23.41 0.27 6.41
C THR A 122 -24.41 -0.03 5.30
N ALA A 123 -25.36 -0.95 5.51
CA ALA A 123 -26.33 -1.42 4.54
C ALA A 123 -25.67 -1.92 3.23
N THR A 124 -24.55 -2.64 3.35
CA THR A 124 -23.79 -3.18 2.22
C THR A 124 -23.49 -4.67 2.41
N SER A 125 -23.12 -5.36 1.32
CA SER A 125 -22.59 -6.71 1.44
C SER A 125 -21.12 -6.68 1.95
N ARG A 126 -20.67 -7.77 2.56
CA ARG A 126 -19.28 -7.93 3.02
C ARG A 126 -18.25 -7.65 1.91
N SER A 127 -18.51 -8.08 0.68
CA SER A 127 -17.63 -7.81 -0.47
C SER A 127 -17.62 -6.34 -0.85
N SER A 128 -18.76 -5.67 -0.83
CA SER A 128 -18.90 -4.23 -1.10
C SER A 128 -18.24 -3.40 -0.01
N LEU A 129 -18.44 -3.75 1.27
CA LEU A 129 -17.76 -3.15 2.40
C LEU A 129 -16.25 -3.19 2.22
N ASN A 130 -15.67 -4.39 1.95
CA ASN A 130 -14.24 -4.57 1.77
C ASN A 130 -13.69 -3.77 0.58
N ARG A 131 -14.42 -3.71 -0.53
CA ARG A 131 -14.04 -2.92 -1.71
C ARG A 131 -14.05 -1.43 -1.41
N LYS A 132 -15.13 -0.91 -0.78
CA LYS A 132 -15.27 0.52 -0.44
C LYS A 132 -14.23 0.96 0.58
N THR A 133 -14.02 0.24 1.67
CA THR A 133 -13.00 0.58 2.67
C THR A 133 -11.58 0.55 2.07
N LYS A 134 -11.25 -0.43 1.24
CA LYS A 134 -9.97 -0.45 0.53
C LYS A 134 -9.81 0.72 -0.46
N SER A 135 -10.89 1.10 -1.14
CA SER A 135 -10.86 2.23 -2.07
C SER A 135 -10.68 3.56 -1.37
N LEU A 136 -11.43 3.81 -0.29
CA LEU A 136 -11.49 5.09 0.42
C LEU A 136 -10.34 5.26 1.43
N LEU A 137 -10.04 4.20 2.19
CA LEU A 137 -9.07 4.26 3.30
C LEU A 137 -7.77 3.51 3.01
N GLY A 138 -7.74 2.63 2.00
CA GLY A 138 -6.59 1.77 1.73
C GLY A 138 -6.46 0.57 2.65
N LEU A 139 -7.42 0.36 3.57
CA LEU A 139 -7.42 -0.67 4.60
C LEU A 139 -8.57 -1.66 4.40
N THR A 140 -8.45 -2.85 4.99
CA THR A 140 -9.59 -3.74 5.17
C THR A 140 -10.49 -3.24 6.29
N PRO A 141 -11.80 -3.63 6.36
CA PRO A 141 -12.66 -3.28 7.48
C PRO A 141 -12.09 -3.69 8.84
N ALA A 142 -11.49 -4.87 8.93
CA ALA A 142 -10.86 -5.36 10.15
C ALA A 142 -9.63 -4.53 10.56
N ASP A 143 -8.80 -4.13 9.57
CA ASP A 143 -7.67 -3.26 9.85
C ASP A 143 -8.12 -1.85 10.25
N PHE A 144 -9.18 -1.32 9.67
CA PHE A 144 -9.75 -0.05 10.06
C PHE A 144 -10.25 -0.07 11.51
N LEU A 145 -10.99 -1.11 11.93
CA LEU A 145 -11.41 -1.30 13.30
C LEU A 145 -10.20 -1.40 14.24
N LYS A 146 -9.18 -2.15 13.88
CA LYS A 146 -7.94 -2.29 14.64
C LYS A 146 -7.25 -0.93 14.85
N GLU A 147 -7.06 -0.15 13.78
CA GLU A 147 -6.45 1.18 13.87
C GLU A 147 -7.28 2.14 14.74
N ALA A 148 -8.62 2.08 14.65
CA ALA A 148 -9.51 2.86 15.50
C ALA A 148 -9.36 2.50 16.98
N ARG A 149 -9.29 1.21 17.32
CA ARG A 149 -9.02 0.72 18.68
C ARG A 149 -7.66 1.15 19.22
N ILE A 150 -6.60 1.06 18.39
CA ILE A 150 -5.25 1.54 18.76
C ILE A 150 -5.27 3.03 19.01
N LYS A 151 -5.95 3.82 18.19
CA LYS A 151 -6.08 5.27 18.38
C LYS A 151 -6.76 5.61 19.72
N GLN A 152 -7.84 4.91 20.06
CA GLN A 152 -8.51 5.05 21.36
C GLN A 152 -7.57 4.66 22.52
N ALA A 153 -6.80 3.58 22.36
CA ALA A 153 -5.83 3.17 23.37
C ALA A 153 -4.74 4.22 23.59
N CYS A 154 -4.22 4.85 22.53
CA CYS A 154 -3.27 5.96 22.64
C CYS A 154 -3.84 7.12 23.50
N GLN A 155 -5.11 7.46 23.29
CA GLN A 155 -5.77 8.51 24.08
C GLN A 155 -5.93 8.11 25.56
N GLN A 156 -6.35 6.85 25.81
CA GLN A 156 -6.49 6.37 27.19
C GLN A 156 -5.15 6.29 27.92
N LEU A 157 -4.08 5.87 27.25
CA LEU A 157 -2.73 5.81 27.82
C LEU A 157 -2.21 7.19 28.28
N THR A 158 -2.62 8.26 27.61
CA THR A 158 -2.21 9.63 27.94
C THR A 158 -3.13 10.31 28.93
N SER A 159 -4.39 9.87 29.08
CA SER A 159 -5.44 10.55 29.85
C SER A 159 -5.86 9.81 31.10
N THR A 160 -5.43 8.56 31.32
CA THR A 160 -5.87 7.75 32.45
C THR A 160 -4.72 7.04 33.18
N VAL A 161 -4.97 6.64 34.44
CA VAL A 161 -4.03 5.82 35.24
C VAL A 161 -4.37 4.33 35.21
N LYS A 162 -5.16 3.88 34.21
CA LYS A 162 -5.54 2.48 34.06
C LYS A 162 -4.33 1.61 33.69
N SER A 163 -4.36 0.33 34.05
CA SER A 163 -3.34 -0.59 33.60
C SER A 163 -3.40 -0.82 32.06
N ILE A 164 -2.29 -1.21 31.47
CA ILE A 164 -2.24 -1.52 30.02
C ILE A 164 -3.25 -2.61 29.64
N ASN A 165 -3.44 -3.61 30.52
CA ASN A 165 -4.40 -4.67 30.27
C ASN A 165 -5.85 -4.15 30.30
N ASP A 166 -6.18 -3.28 31.26
CA ASP A 166 -7.52 -2.68 31.35
C ASP A 166 -7.81 -1.80 30.14
N ILE A 167 -6.81 -1.07 29.65
CA ILE A 167 -6.92 -0.28 28.41
C ILE A 167 -7.14 -1.20 27.22
N ALA A 168 -6.39 -2.29 27.09
CA ALA A 168 -6.59 -3.25 26.02
C ALA A 168 -8.04 -3.78 25.98
N TYR A 169 -8.55 -4.24 27.12
CA TYR A 169 -9.94 -4.73 27.21
C TYR A 169 -10.96 -3.61 26.94
N SER A 170 -10.76 -2.42 27.47
CA SER A 170 -11.68 -1.29 27.24
C SER A 170 -11.71 -0.81 25.79
N CYS A 171 -10.66 -1.11 25.03
CA CYS A 171 -10.59 -0.84 23.58
C CYS A 171 -11.03 -2.04 22.71
N GLY A 172 -11.63 -3.07 23.30
CA GLY A 172 -12.19 -4.20 22.58
C GLY A 172 -11.18 -5.26 22.13
N PHE A 173 -9.97 -5.29 22.70
CA PHE A 173 -9.05 -6.40 22.49
C PHE A 173 -9.36 -7.51 23.51
N SER A 174 -9.57 -8.72 23.02
CA SER A 174 -9.79 -9.90 23.88
C SER A 174 -8.49 -10.45 24.50
N ASP A 175 -7.34 -10.13 23.90
CA ASP A 175 -6.01 -10.56 24.36
C ASP A 175 -5.05 -9.38 24.46
N PRO A 176 -4.57 -9.03 25.69
CA PRO A 176 -3.59 -7.97 25.88
C PRO A 176 -2.24 -8.20 25.18
N LYS A 177 -1.85 -9.47 24.95
CA LYS A 177 -0.62 -9.77 24.23
C LYS A 177 -0.76 -9.40 22.75
N TYR A 178 -1.87 -9.77 22.14
CA TYR A 178 -2.18 -9.37 20.76
C TYR A 178 -2.31 -7.83 20.64
N PHE A 179 -2.93 -7.18 21.62
CA PHE A 179 -2.95 -5.70 21.72
C PHE A 179 -1.53 -5.12 21.67
N ALA A 180 -0.60 -5.62 22.52
CA ALA A 180 0.76 -5.10 22.56
C ALA A 180 1.50 -5.26 21.23
N GLU A 181 1.31 -6.37 20.52
CA GLU A 181 1.86 -6.59 19.18
C GLU A 181 1.29 -5.58 18.16
N CYS A 182 -0.03 -5.39 18.14
CA CYS A 182 -0.69 -4.42 17.28
C CYS A 182 -0.24 -2.99 17.58
N PHE A 183 -0.18 -2.62 18.88
CA PHE A 183 0.24 -1.29 19.32
C PHE A 183 1.68 -0.99 18.87
N LYS A 184 2.60 -1.92 19.09
CA LYS A 184 3.99 -1.78 18.65
C LYS A 184 4.12 -1.65 17.13
N SER A 185 3.29 -2.36 16.38
CA SER A 185 3.31 -2.29 14.91
C SER A 185 2.74 -0.98 14.35
N SER A 186 1.78 -0.35 15.05
CA SER A 186 1.14 0.88 14.59
C SER A 186 1.85 2.15 15.06
N VAL A 187 2.44 2.12 16.24
CA VAL A 187 2.99 3.32 16.93
C VAL A 187 4.52 3.32 16.98
N GLY A 188 5.15 2.15 17.00
CA GLY A 188 6.61 1.96 17.04
C GLY A 188 7.21 1.83 15.70
#